data_8a7899598fb86900f47a45911041ab2b
#
_entry.id   8a7899598fb86900f47a45911041ab2b
#
_cell.length_a   1.000
_cell.length_b   1.000
_cell.length_c   1.000
_cell.angle_alpha   90.00
_cell.angle_beta   90.00
_cell.angle_gamma   90.00
#
_symmetry.space_group_name_H-M   'P 1'
#
loop_
_entity.id
_entity.type
_entity.pdbx_description
1 polymer ?
#
loop_
_entity_poly.entity_id
_entity_poly.type
_entity_poly.pdbx_seq_one_letter_code
_entity_poly.pdbx_strand_id
1 'polypeptide(L)'
;MSLGSSFSLGRHRVYLTNQMGETLESHEFDVSDGKKHFSRFPIDGRDWYTGEPFTPGAPNESPRIPSIVINEIMADPAFGNESGEFVELHNFGSSEVDLTGASFTEGIRYQFPAGSILSPGQYLVLGKDRTWIESVVPDLTLHH
;
A
#
# COMPACT_ATOMS: atom_id res chain seq x y z
N MET A 1 -11.13 -4.42 32.80
CA MET A 1 -9.69 -4.14 32.99
C MET A 1 -9.36 -2.85 32.27
N SER A 2 -8.51 -2.02 32.84
CA SER A 2 -8.08 -0.74 32.26
C SER A 2 -6.56 -0.76 32.10
N LEU A 3 -6.04 -0.21 30.99
CA LEU A 3 -4.62 0.04 30.84
C LEU A 3 -4.21 1.19 31.78
N GLY A 4 -3.12 1.03 32.53
CA GLY A 4 -2.60 2.06 33.44
C GLY A 4 -1.80 3.17 32.74
N SER A 5 -1.59 3.07 31.42
CA SER A 5 -0.83 4.02 30.60
C SER A 5 -1.42 4.13 29.20
N SER A 6 -1.04 5.19 28.48
CA SER A 6 -1.40 5.43 27.07
C SER A 6 -0.14 5.44 26.21
N PHE A 7 -0.29 5.15 24.92
CA PHE A 7 0.75 5.32 23.92
C PHE A 7 0.87 6.80 23.51
N SER A 8 2.07 7.35 23.59
CA SER A 8 2.40 8.66 23.02
C SER A 8 2.65 8.56 21.51
N LEU A 9 2.88 9.68 20.83
CA LEU A 9 3.37 9.66 19.45
C LEU A 9 4.77 9.04 19.38
N GLY A 10 5.04 8.30 18.31
CA GLY A 10 6.35 7.70 18.03
C GLY A 10 6.33 6.18 17.99
N ARG A 11 7.52 5.62 17.95
CA ARG A 11 7.74 4.17 17.86
C ARG A 11 7.67 3.51 19.23
N HIS A 12 6.92 2.42 19.30
CA HIS A 12 6.71 1.63 20.52
C HIS A 12 6.93 0.15 20.26
N ARG A 13 7.29 -0.56 21.32
CA ARG A 13 7.29 -2.02 21.33
C ARG A 13 6.55 -2.51 22.57
N VAL A 14 5.60 -3.42 22.39
CA VAL A 14 4.89 -4.11 23.47
C VAL A 14 5.43 -5.52 23.60
N TYR A 15 5.50 -6.01 24.85
CA TYR A 15 5.90 -7.35 25.19
C TYR A 15 4.81 -7.99 26.06
N LEU A 16 4.44 -9.20 25.74
CA LEU A 16 3.69 -10.07 26.62
C LEU A 16 4.67 -11.07 27.22
N THR A 17 4.82 -11.08 28.54
CA THR A 17 5.72 -11.99 29.25
C THR A 17 4.95 -12.89 30.21
N ASN A 18 5.43 -14.10 30.45
CA ASN A 18 4.91 -14.98 31.49
C ASN A 18 5.45 -14.59 32.88
N GLN A 19 5.04 -15.32 33.93
CA GLN A 19 5.49 -15.08 35.30
C GLN A 19 6.99 -15.30 35.53
N MET A 20 7.66 -16.05 34.64
CA MET A 20 9.12 -16.29 34.69
C MET A 20 9.90 -15.23 33.96
N GLY A 21 9.24 -14.21 33.33
CA GLY A 21 9.86 -13.15 32.57
C GLY A 21 10.20 -13.54 31.12
N GLU A 22 9.76 -14.70 30.66
CA GLU A 22 9.96 -15.12 29.27
C GLU A 22 8.98 -14.39 28.37
N THR A 23 9.46 -13.86 27.24
CA THR A 23 8.62 -13.19 26.23
C THR A 23 7.82 -14.22 25.46
N LEU A 24 6.51 -14.15 25.58
CA LEU A 24 5.55 -14.96 24.82
C LEU A 24 5.25 -14.36 23.46
N GLU A 25 5.14 -13.03 23.39
CA GLU A 25 4.82 -12.31 22.16
C GLU A 25 5.39 -10.89 22.26
N SER A 26 5.76 -10.29 21.11
CA SER A 26 6.11 -8.88 21.04
C SER A 26 5.76 -8.28 19.68
N HIS A 27 5.43 -7.00 19.68
CA HIS A 27 5.19 -6.26 18.46
C HIS A 27 5.69 -4.83 18.54
N GLU A 28 6.33 -4.37 17.45
CA GLU A 28 6.78 -3.00 17.29
C GLU A 28 5.83 -2.27 16.33
N PHE A 29 5.44 -1.04 16.68
CA PHE A 29 4.55 -0.22 15.88
C PHE A 29 4.89 1.26 16.06
N ASP A 30 4.45 2.09 15.10
CA ASP A 30 4.68 3.53 15.10
C ASP A 30 3.36 4.29 15.09
N VAL A 31 3.20 5.20 16.03
CA VAL A 31 2.00 6.05 16.23
C VAL A 31 2.31 7.49 15.84
N SER A 32 3.01 7.71 14.74
CA SER A 32 3.49 9.04 14.35
C SER A 32 2.37 10.03 14.03
N ASP A 33 1.22 9.57 13.54
CA ASP A 33 0.05 10.38 13.20
C ASP A 33 -1.09 10.36 14.24
N GLY A 34 -0.90 9.61 15.32
CA GLY A 34 -1.83 9.56 16.45
C GLY A 34 -3.16 8.84 16.20
N LYS A 35 -3.35 8.19 15.06
CA LYS A 35 -4.63 7.58 14.65
C LYS A 35 -4.47 6.20 14.04
N LYS A 36 -3.64 5.34 14.64
CA LYS A 36 -3.42 4.00 14.07
C LYS A 36 -4.07 2.92 14.91
N HIS A 37 -4.77 2.06 14.20
CA HIS A 37 -5.20 0.75 14.64
C HIS A 37 -4.33 -0.29 13.96
N PHE A 38 -3.83 -1.26 14.70
CA PHE A 38 -2.99 -2.34 14.19
C PHE A 38 -3.69 -3.68 14.44
N SER A 39 -3.89 -4.45 13.38
CA SER A 39 -4.48 -5.77 13.45
C SER A 39 -3.62 -6.79 12.72
N ARG A 40 -3.54 -8.01 13.26
CA ARG A 40 -2.85 -9.14 12.62
C ARG A 40 -3.83 -9.93 11.77
N PHE A 41 -3.46 -10.20 10.50
CA PHE A 41 -4.25 -11.06 9.65
C PHE A 41 -3.35 -11.85 8.68
N PRO A 42 -3.62 -13.17 8.47
CA PRO A 42 -4.45 -14.02 9.32
C PRO A 42 -3.95 -14.10 10.76
N ILE A 43 -4.73 -14.64 11.68
CA ILE A 43 -4.42 -14.62 13.13
C ILE A 43 -3.10 -15.33 13.48
N ASP A 44 -2.74 -16.33 12.70
CA ASP A 44 -1.49 -17.11 12.78
C ASP A 44 -0.38 -16.53 11.87
N GLY A 45 -0.67 -15.48 11.11
CA GLY A 45 0.27 -14.78 10.24
C GLY A 45 1.24 -13.87 11.01
N ARG A 46 2.23 -13.36 10.28
CA ARG A 46 3.22 -12.39 10.82
C ARG A 46 2.90 -10.96 10.43
N ASP A 47 1.99 -10.78 9.46
CA ASP A 47 1.70 -9.47 8.90
C ASP A 47 0.72 -8.69 9.77
N TRP A 48 1.02 -7.40 9.90
CA TRP A 48 0.22 -6.45 10.63
C TRP A 48 -0.26 -5.37 9.68
N TYR A 49 -1.52 -5.01 9.81
CA TYR A 49 -2.19 -4.04 8.97
C TYR A 49 -2.71 -2.89 9.81
N THR A 50 -2.80 -1.71 9.20
CA THR A 50 -3.38 -0.52 9.82
C THR A 50 -4.71 -0.19 9.18
N GLY A 51 -5.65 0.34 9.97
CA GLY A 51 -6.96 0.80 9.49
C GLY A 51 -8.13 0.05 10.08
N GLU A 52 -9.30 0.33 9.56
CA GLU A 52 -10.59 -0.29 9.93
C GLU A 52 -10.79 -1.65 9.22
N PRO A 53 -11.62 -2.56 9.78
CA PRO A 53 -12.49 -2.36 10.93
C PRO A 53 -11.86 -2.71 12.28
N PHE A 54 -12.39 -2.12 13.37
CA PHE A 54 -12.10 -2.57 14.74
C PHE A 54 -12.89 -3.84 15.06
N THR A 55 -12.19 -4.85 15.57
CA THR A 55 -12.78 -6.15 15.93
C THR A 55 -12.44 -6.59 17.37
N PRO A 56 -12.55 -5.75 18.40
CA PRO A 56 -12.19 -6.13 19.76
C PRO A 56 -13.09 -7.27 20.26
N GLY A 57 -12.46 -8.37 20.70
CA GLY A 57 -13.16 -9.55 21.18
C GLY A 57 -13.66 -10.50 20.09
N ALA A 58 -13.34 -10.24 18.83
CA ALA A 58 -13.66 -11.07 17.67
C ALA A 58 -12.42 -11.31 16.80
N PRO A 59 -12.43 -12.31 15.89
CA PRO A 59 -11.37 -12.48 14.90
C PRO A 59 -11.23 -11.23 14.03
N ASN A 60 -9.98 -10.86 13.70
CA ASN A 60 -9.73 -9.80 12.75
C ASN A 60 -10.24 -10.16 11.36
N GLU A 61 -10.79 -9.19 10.67
CA GLU A 61 -11.19 -9.34 9.27
C GLU A 61 -9.98 -9.19 8.35
N SER A 62 -10.11 -9.70 7.13
CA SER A 62 -9.13 -9.46 6.08
C SER A 62 -9.00 -7.97 5.84
N PRO A 63 -7.76 -7.43 5.81
CA PRO A 63 -7.57 -6.03 5.48
C PRO A 63 -8.14 -5.76 4.08
N ARG A 64 -8.76 -4.60 3.89
CA ARG A 64 -9.18 -4.15 2.57
C ARG A 64 -7.95 -3.69 1.80
N ILE A 65 -7.21 -4.64 1.26
CA ILE A 65 -6.12 -4.35 0.34
C ILE A 65 -6.75 -4.04 -1.01
N PRO A 66 -6.56 -2.85 -1.56
CA PRO A 66 -7.00 -2.58 -2.93
C PRO A 66 -6.42 -3.64 -3.86
N SER A 67 -7.21 -4.11 -4.80
CA SER A 67 -6.80 -5.10 -5.78
C SER A 67 -5.93 -4.50 -6.89
N ILE A 68 -5.01 -3.62 -6.49
CA ILE A 68 -4.08 -2.94 -7.39
C ILE A 68 -2.64 -3.26 -6.97
N VAL A 69 -1.81 -3.50 -7.95
CA VAL A 69 -0.37 -3.74 -7.76
C VAL A 69 0.44 -2.87 -8.70
N ILE A 70 1.66 -2.53 -8.30
CA ILE A 70 2.69 -2.11 -9.24
C ILE A 70 3.09 -3.38 -9.98
N ASN A 71 2.75 -3.46 -11.28
CA ASN A 71 2.95 -4.65 -12.09
C ASN A 71 4.31 -4.66 -12.77
N GLU A 72 4.75 -3.49 -13.26
CA GLU A 72 6.03 -3.35 -13.95
C GLU A 72 6.67 -2.00 -13.64
N ILE A 73 8.00 -1.98 -13.59
CA ILE A 73 8.82 -0.77 -13.48
C ILE A 73 9.94 -0.85 -14.49
N MET A 74 10.00 0.11 -15.41
CA MET A 74 11.12 0.33 -16.30
C MET A 74 11.91 1.55 -15.81
N ALA A 75 12.98 1.30 -15.05
CA ALA A 75 13.79 2.36 -14.45
C ALA A 75 15.08 2.68 -15.24
N ASP A 76 15.51 1.78 -16.11
CA ASP A 76 16.73 1.93 -16.93
C ASP A 76 16.50 1.31 -18.32
N PRO A 77 15.80 2.02 -19.21
CA PRO A 77 15.58 1.56 -20.58
C PRO A 77 16.89 1.43 -21.37
N ALA A 78 16.92 0.49 -22.30
CA ALA A 78 18.09 0.23 -23.13
C ALA A 78 18.63 1.51 -23.80
N PHE A 79 19.97 1.61 -23.88
CA PHE A 79 20.70 2.74 -24.49
C PHE A 79 20.54 4.09 -23.76
N GLY A 80 20.19 4.10 -22.46
CA GLY A 80 20.04 5.33 -21.68
C GLY A 80 18.91 6.23 -22.16
N ASN A 81 17.90 5.67 -22.81
CA ASN A 81 16.73 6.42 -23.27
C ASN A 81 15.73 6.65 -22.12
N GLU A 82 15.98 7.65 -21.30
CA GLU A 82 15.13 8.01 -20.17
C GLU A 82 13.64 8.26 -20.53
N SER A 83 13.34 8.57 -21.80
CA SER A 83 11.94 8.71 -22.26
C SER A 83 11.14 7.41 -22.15
N GLY A 84 11.84 6.27 -22.08
CA GLY A 84 11.23 4.96 -21.91
C GLY A 84 10.99 4.54 -20.46
N GLU A 85 11.29 5.39 -19.47
CA GLU A 85 10.99 5.09 -18.07
C GLU A 85 9.47 5.09 -17.82
N PHE A 86 8.98 4.06 -17.10
CA PHE A 86 7.57 3.97 -16.71
C PHE A 86 7.34 3.14 -15.46
N VAL A 87 6.16 3.32 -14.89
CA VAL A 87 5.57 2.43 -13.88
C VAL A 87 4.20 2.00 -14.36
N GLU A 88 3.93 0.71 -14.32
CA GLU A 88 2.63 0.15 -14.65
C GLU A 88 1.90 -0.33 -13.39
N LEU A 89 0.63 0.05 -13.27
CA LEU A 89 -0.32 -0.46 -12.30
C LEU A 89 -1.27 -1.45 -12.96
N HIS A 90 -1.69 -2.46 -12.21
CA HIS A 90 -2.69 -3.43 -12.65
C HIS A 90 -3.76 -3.62 -11.58
N ASN A 91 -5.03 -3.50 -11.96
CA ASN A 91 -6.16 -3.90 -11.12
C ASN A 91 -6.48 -5.37 -11.39
N PHE A 92 -6.00 -6.26 -10.51
CA PHE A 92 -6.24 -7.71 -10.63
C PHE A 92 -7.56 -8.16 -9.98
N GLY A 93 -8.35 -7.22 -9.46
CA GLY A 93 -9.61 -7.51 -8.79
C GLY A 93 -10.81 -7.58 -9.73
N SER A 94 -11.98 -7.77 -9.13
CA SER A 94 -13.27 -7.83 -9.82
C SER A 94 -14.08 -6.53 -9.72
N SER A 95 -13.55 -5.50 -9.07
CA SER A 95 -14.19 -4.20 -8.88
C SER A 95 -13.28 -3.07 -9.35
N GLU A 96 -13.88 -1.95 -9.71
CA GLU A 96 -13.14 -0.72 -10.01
C GLU A 96 -12.36 -0.23 -8.80
N VAL A 97 -11.18 0.33 -9.03
CA VAL A 97 -10.36 1.00 -8.02
C VAL A 97 -10.31 2.49 -8.35
N ASP A 98 -10.76 3.32 -7.41
CA ASP A 98 -10.64 4.77 -7.48
C ASP A 98 -9.26 5.20 -6.94
N LEU A 99 -8.42 5.71 -7.82
CA LEU A 99 -7.09 6.23 -7.53
C LEU A 99 -7.09 7.74 -7.28
N THR A 100 -8.25 8.41 -7.31
CA THR A 100 -8.35 9.87 -7.12
C THR A 100 -7.59 10.32 -5.87
N GLY A 101 -6.61 11.20 -6.05
CA GLY A 101 -5.79 11.73 -4.95
C GLY A 101 -4.72 10.78 -4.41
N ALA A 102 -4.70 9.52 -4.83
CA ALA A 102 -3.59 8.62 -4.53
C ALA A 102 -2.27 9.20 -5.08
N SER A 103 -1.15 8.90 -4.44
CA SER A 103 0.14 9.42 -4.88
C SER A 103 1.28 8.44 -4.58
N PHE A 104 2.32 8.52 -5.38
CA PHE A 104 3.60 7.93 -5.01
C PHE A 104 4.30 8.87 -4.02
N THR A 105 4.80 8.33 -2.92
CA THR A 105 5.45 9.09 -1.84
C THR A 105 6.96 9.07 -1.91
N GLU A 106 7.53 8.08 -2.61
CA GLU A 106 8.98 7.90 -2.79
C GLU A 106 9.29 7.37 -4.21
N GLY A 107 10.48 7.67 -4.71
CA GLY A 107 10.98 7.24 -6.01
C GLY A 107 10.49 8.11 -7.15
N ILE A 108 9.20 8.21 -7.35
CA ILE A 108 8.56 9.10 -8.32
C ILE A 108 7.61 10.06 -7.64
N ARG A 109 7.35 11.20 -8.29
CA ARG A 109 6.41 12.22 -7.80
C ARG A 109 5.24 12.31 -8.78
N TYR A 110 4.12 11.70 -8.41
CA TYR A 110 2.89 11.77 -9.17
C TYR A 110 1.70 11.65 -8.24
N GLN A 111 0.68 12.47 -8.47
CA GLN A 111 -0.61 12.37 -7.79
C GLN A 111 -1.71 12.18 -8.84
N PHE A 112 -2.53 11.17 -8.62
CA PHE A 112 -3.63 10.86 -9.52
C PHE A 112 -4.69 11.95 -9.46
N PRO A 113 -5.10 12.51 -10.63
CA PRO A 113 -6.15 13.50 -10.69
C PRO A 113 -7.52 12.92 -10.32
N ALA A 114 -8.50 13.80 -10.14
CA ALA A 114 -9.88 13.39 -9.91
C ALA A 114 -10.42 12.57 -11.11
N GLY A 115 -11.12 11.48 -10.79
CA GLY A 115 -11.68 10.58 -11.82
C GLY A 115 -10.68 9.54 -12.35
N SER A 116 -9.56 9.37 -11.71
CA SER A 116 -8.61 8.28 -12.04
C SER A 116 -9.17 6.93 -11.58
N ILE A 117 -9.99 6.31 -12.43
CA ILE A 117 -10.61 5.01 -12.17
C ILE A 117 -9.89 3.93 -12.97
N LEU A 118 -9.52 2.84 -12.32
CA LEU A 118 -8.95 1.66 -12.96
C LEU A 118 -9.92 0.48 -12.86
N SER A 119 -10.52 0.13 -14.00
CA SER A 119 -11.51 -0.96 -14.08
C SER A 119 -10.88 -2.34 -13.85
N PRO A 120 -11.69 -3.37 -13.55
CA PRO A 120 -11.21 -4.73 -13.35
C PRO A 120 -10.38 -5.24 -14.55
N GLY A 121 -9.22 -5.81 -14.26
CA GLY A 121 -8.30 -6.37 -15.25
C GLY A 121 -7.55 -5.34 -16.09
N GLN A 122 -7.78 -4.05 -15.90
CA GLN A 122 -7.08 -3.01 -16.64
C GLN A 122 -5.66 -2.74 -16.10
N TYR A 123 -4.83 -2.26 -17.02
CA TYR A 123 -3.50 -1.73 -16.77
C TYR A 123 -3.51 -0.22 -16.95
N LEU A 124 -2.64 0.47 -16.20
CA LEU A 124 -2.41 1.91 -16.28
C LEU A 124 -0.93 2.16 -16.26
N VAL A 125 -0.41 2.83 -17.29
CA VAL A 125 0.99 3.18 -17.38
C VAL A 125 1.20 4.67 -17.13
N LEU A 126 2.11 4.98 -16.23
CA LEU A 126 2.65 6.31 -15.99
C LEU A 126 4.05 6.38 -16.60
N GLY A 127 4.15 6.99 -17.75
CA GLY A 127 5.41 7.14 -18.49
C GLY A 127 6.03 8.51 -18.34
N LYS A 128 7.36 8.57 -18.35
CA LYS A 128 8.11 9.82 -18.34
C LYS A 128 7.87 10.65 -19.59
N ASP A 129 7.77 10.00 -20.74
CA ASP A 129 7.44 10.61 -22.03
C ASP A 129 6.33 9.83 -22.71
N ARG A 130 5.13 10.40 -22.63
CA ARG A 130 3.93 9.81 -23.21
C ARG A 130 4.08 9.53 -24.72
N THR A 131 4.60 10.50 -25.46
CA THR A 131 4.70 10.42 -26.91
C THR A 131 5.62 9.28 -27.31
N TRP A 132 6.70 9.09 -26.58
CA TRP A 132 7.61 7.97 -26.81
C TRP A 132 6.93 6.63 -26.53
N ILE A 133 6.25 6.50 -25.39
CA ILE A 133 5.58 5.25 -25.00
C ILE A 133 4.48 4.89 -26.00
N GLU A 134 3.62 5.85 -26.40
CA GLU A 134 2.61 5.63 -27.44
C GLU A 134 3.20 5.22 -28.80
N SER A 135 4.42 5.64 -29.10
CA SER A 135 5.11 5.26 -30.33
C SER A 135 5.58 3.80 -30.34
N VAL A 136 5.87 3.23 -29.15
CA VAL A 136 6.35 1.84 -29.03
C VAL A 136 5.25 0.87 -28.60
N VAL A 137 4.20 1.36 -27.96
CA VAL A 137 3.02 0.59 -27.53
C VAL A 137 1.74 1.35 -27.92
N PRO A 138 1.32 1.30 -29.20
CA PRO A 138 0.26 2.19 -29.72
C PRO A 138 -1.11 2.01 -29.07
N ASP A 139 -1.43 0.82 -28.55
CA ASP A 139 -2.77 0.48 -28.00
C ASP A 139 -2.82 0.67 -26.47
N LEU A 140 -1.83 1.32 -25.89
CA LEU A 140 -1.73 1.49 -24.44
C LEU A 140 -2.64 2.62 -23.96
N THR A 141 -3.45 2.35 -22.93
CA THR A 141 -4.20 3.38 -22.21
C THR A 141 -3.26 4.12 -21.27
N LEU A 142 -2.83 5.32 -21.65
CA LEU A 142 -1.99 6.19 -20.82
C LEU A 142 -2.86 7.18 -20.04
N HIS A 143 -2.54 7.36 -18.77
CA HIS A 143 -3.08 8.43 -17.94
C HIS A 143 -2.09 9.59 -17.83
N HIS A 144 -2.64 10.80 -17.71
CA HIS A 144 -1.89 12.07 -17.62
C HIS A 144 -1.51 12.39 -16.19
#